data_8337d9885d69c2922af3f282ae90ff10
#
_entry.id   8337d9885d69c2922af3f282ae90ff10
#
_cell.length_a   1.000
_cell.length_b   1.000
_cell.length_c   1.000
_cell.angle_alpha   90.00
_cell.angle_beta   90.00
_cell.angle_gamma   90.00
#
_symmetry.space_group_name_H-M   'P 1'
#
loop_
_entity.id
_entity.type
_entity.pdbx_description
1 polymer ?
#
loop_
_entity_poly.entity_id
_entity_poly.type
_entity_poly.pdbx_seq_one_letter_code
_entity_poly.pdbx_strand_id
1 'polypeptide(L)'
;MRNKILFLKRTAWTFCTAAFSIAIHGQNTAQIMEVPFTQVRIQDAFWSPRIETNRTVSIPSAFRECEKNGRFDNFAIAGGLKEGEHRGDFSFDDTDPYKIIEGASYSLAVKYDARLDAYLDSVIALIAAAQESDGYLTTCVTNRCTRLSGWWGTHRW
;
A
#
# COMPACT_ATOMS: atom_id res chain seq x y z
N MET A 1 36.63 30.00 -60.14
CA MET A 1 37.21 29.77 -58.80
C MET A 1 36.30 30.25 -57.66
N ARG A 2 35.54 31.34 -57.85
CA ARG A 2 34.74 31.97 -56.77
C ARG A 2 33.57 31.05 -56.25
N ASN A 3 32.99 30.23 -57.07
CA ASN A 3 31.84 29.35 -56.67
C ASN A 3 32.24 28.11 -55.85
N LYS A 4 33.48 27.62 -55.98
CA LYS A 4 33.95 26.47 -55.21
C LYS A 4 34.23 26.85 -53.76
N ILE A 5 34.67 28.07 -53.50
CA ILE A 5 34.95 28.56 -52.13
C ILE A 5 33.65 28.81 -51.34
N LEU A 6 32.56 29.23 -52.03
CA LEU A 6 31.25 29.44 -51.36
C LEU A 6 30.61 28.08 -50.98
N PHE A 7 30.79 27.06 -51.81
CA PHE A 7 30.24 25.72 -51.54
C PHE A 7 30.94 25.08 -50.34
N LEU A 8 32.28 25.17 -50.23
CA LEU A 8 33.03 24.68 -49.10
C LEU A 8 32.65 25.37 -47.77
N LYS A 9 32.39 26.68 -47.80
CA LYS A 9 32.01 27.42 -46.60
C LYS A 9 30.59 27.06 -46.11
N ARG A 10 29.68 26.72 -47.00
CA ARG A 10 28.29 26.28 -46.65
C ARG A 10 28.29 24.87 -46.07
N THR A 11 29.08 23.96 -46.60
CA THR A 11 29.18 22.59 -46.08
C THR A 11 29.88 22.53 -44.75
N ALA A 12 30.90 23.35 -44.49
CA ALA A 12 31.56 23.42 -43.20
C ALA A 12 30.64 23.98 -42.09
N TRP A 13 29.75 24.90 -42.41
CA TRP A 13 28.80 25.46 -41.42
C TRP A 13 27.69 24.45 -41.08
N THR A 14 27.22 23.65 -42.05
CA THR A 14 26.19 22.62 -41.82
C THR A 14 26.74 21.48 -41.01
N PHE A 15 28.01 21.10 -41.17
CA PHE A 15 28.65 20.06 -40.34
C PHE A 15 28.91 20.54 -38.91
N CYS A 16 29.22 21.83 -38.70
CA CYS A 16 29.47 22.37 -37.38
C CYS A 16 28.17 22.45 -36.56
N THR A 17 27.03 22.78 -37.18
CA THR A 17 25.72 22.83 -36.49
C THR A 17 25.19 21.44 -36.20
N ALA A 18 25.44 20.44 -37.06
CA ALA A 18 25.05 19.04 -36.80
C ALA A 18 25.88 18.40 -35.68
N ALA A 19 27.19 18.71 -35.63
CA ALA A 19 28.05 18.22 -34.53
C ALA A 19 27.71 18.84 -33.16
N PHE A 20 27.25 20.12 -33.14
CA PHE A 20 26.82 20.74 -31.89
C PHE A 20 25.49 20.21 -31.37
N SER A 21 24.59 19.75 -32.24
CA SER A 21 23.30 19.16 -31.84
C SER A 21 23.45 17.78 -31.20
N ILE A 22 24.52 17.04 -31.48
CA ILE A 22 24.80 15.70 -30.93
C ILE A 22 25.41 15.82 -29.52
N ALA A 23 26.07 16.91 -29.21
CA ALA A 23 26.72 17.11 -27.90
C ALA A 23 25.73 17.44 -26.74
N ILE A 24 24.48 17.75 -27.05
CA ILE A 24 23.48 18.12 -26.02
C ILE A 24 22.70 16.93 -25.46
N HIS A 25 22.85 15.73 -26.06
CA HIS A 25 22.12 14.52 -25.62
C HIS A 25 22.85 13.69 -24.56
N GLY A 26 23.93 14.17 -24.02
CA GLY A 26 24.68 13.53 -22.94
C GLY A 26 24.37 14.07 -21.55
N GLN A 27 23.11 14.45 -21.27
CA GLN A 27 22.75 14.61 -19.86
C GLN A 27 22.61 13.21 -19.26
N ASN A 28 23.65 12.80 -18.54
CA ASN A 28 23.54 11.74 -17.55
C ASN A 28 22.47 12.22 -16.54
N THR A 29 21.20 11.96 -16.83
CA THR A 29 20.16 12.02 -15.81
C THR A 29 20.55 10.96 -14.80
N ALA A 30 21.15 11.37 -13.69
CA ALA A 30 21.40 10.50 -12.57
C ALA A 30 20.04 9.87 -12.23
N GLN A 31 19.89 8.58 -12.51
CA GLN A 31 18.67 7.87 -12.24
C GLN A 31 18.52 7.80 -10.73
N ILE A 32 17.61 8.60 -10.18
CA ILE A 32 17.31 8.54 -8.76
C ILE A 32 16.60 7.21 -8.53
N MET A 33 17.24 6.32 -7.79
CA MET A 33 16.65 5.05 -7.37
C MET A 33 16.22 5.16 -5.92
N GLU A 34 15.01 4.70 -5.62
CA GLU A 34 14.56 4.59 -4.23
C GLU A 34 15.35 3.52 -3.48
N VAL A 35 15.59 3.78 -2.21
CA VAL A 35 16.17 2.79 -1.30
C VAL A 35 15.01 2.04 -0.64
N PRO A 36 14.91 0.71 -0.79
CA PRO A 36 13.88 -0.06 -0.10
C PRO A 36 13.93 0.21 1.41
N PHE A 37 12.77 0.46 2.03
CA PHE A 37 12.72 0.79 3.46
C PHE A 37 13.32 -0.30 4.36
N THR A 38 13.33 -1.56 3.92
CA THR A 38 13.96 -2.69 4.60
C THR A 38 15.49 -2.59 4.66
N GLN A 39 16.10 -1.75 3.83
CA GLN A 39 17.54 -1.46 3.84
C GLN A 39 17.88 -0.22 4.70
N VAL A 40 16.86 0.51 5.18
CA VAL A 40 17.04 1.67 6.05
C VAL A 40 16.98 1.23 7.51
N ARG A 41 18.00 1.55 8.29
CA ARG A 41 18.04 1.30 9.72
C ARG A 41 18.03 2.61 10.50
N ILE A 42 17.03 2.78 11.34
CA ILE A 42 16.92 3.92 12.22
C ILE A 42 17.57 3.56 13.56
N GLN A 43 18.60 4.33 13.96
CA GLN A 43 19.36 4.10 15.18
C GLN A 43 19.59 5.44 15.87
N ASP A 44 18.55 5.98 16.51
CA ASP A 44 18.60 7.25 17.22
C ASP A 44 17.81 7.21 18.53
N ALA A 45 18.00 8.22 19.36
CA ALA A 45 17.33 8.30 20.66
C ALA A 45 15.87 8.75 20.57
N PHE A 46 15.41 9.23 19.42
CA PHE A 46 14.06 9.73 19.25
C PHE A 46 13.13 8.73 18.57
N TRP A 47 13.49 8.21 17.39
CA TRP A 47 12.63 7.32 16.63
C TRP A 47 12.70 5.85 17.07
N SER A 48 13.89 5.35 17.44
CA SER A 48 14.05 3.94 17.83
C SER A 48 13.10 3.52 18.96
N PRO A 49 12.94 4.28 20.07
CA PRO A 49 11.97 3.94 21.10
C PRO A 49 10.51 3.95 20.63
N ARG A 50 10.18 4.87 19.72
CA ARG A 50 8.82 4.99 19.15
C ARG A 50 8.47 3.83 18.24
N ILE A 51 9.40 3.39 17.42
CA ILE A 51 9.27 2.20 16.58
C ILE A 51 9.04 0.96 17.44
N GLU A 52 9.82 0.81 18.53
CA GLU A 52 9.65 -0.31 19.46
C GLU A 52 8.30 -0.25 20.21
N THR A 53 7.87 0.93 20.65
CA THR A 53 6.54 1.13 21.25
C THR A 53 5.43 0.79 20.26
N ASN A 54 5.56 1.23 19.00
CA ASN A 54 4.59 0.88 17.96
C ASN A 54 4.48 -0.64 17.78
N ARG A 55 5.61 -1.33 17.69
CA ARG A 55 5.67 -2.78 17.52
C ARG A 55 5.09 -3.54 18.71
N THR A 56 5.42 -3.13 19.95
CA THR A 56 5.12 -3.92 21.16
C THR A 56 3.83 -3.50 21.86
N VAL A 57 3.33 -2.30 21.60
CA VAL A 57 2.15 -1.74 22.27
C VAL A 57 1.06 -1.34 21.30
N SER A 58 1.36 -0.46 20.31
CA SER A 58 0.32 0.13 19.48
C SER A 58 -0.32 -0.91 18.53
N ILE A 59 0.48 -1.69 17.81
CA ILE A 59 -0.01 -2.73 16.91
C ILE A 59 -0.84 -3.78 17.67
N PRO A 60 -0.35 -4.40 18.78
CA PRO A 60 -1.17 -5.34 19.54
C PRO A 60 -2.44 -4.71 20.13
N SER A 61 -2.40 -3.44 20.53
CA SER A 61 -3.58 -2.74 21.03
C SER A 61 -4.63 -2.54 19.95
N ALA A 62 -4.21 -2.16 18.73
CA ALA A 62 -5.11 -1.97 17.61
C ALA A 62 -5.80 -3.29 17.20
N PHE A 63 -5.09 -4.40 17.20
CA PHE A 63 -5.70 -5.72 16.98
C PHE A 63 -6.73 -6.07 18.04
N ARG A 64 -6.43 -5.86 19.31
CA ARG A 64 -7.40 -6.09 20.41
C ARG A 64 -8.66 -5.23 20.26
N GLU A 65 -8.53 -3.99 19.82
CA GLU A 65 -9.72 -3.15 19.57
C GLU A 65 -10.54 -3.67 18.38
N CYS A 66 -9.90 -4.16 17.32
CA CYS A 66 -10.60 -4.81 16.21
C CYS A 66 -11.35 -6.08 16.66
N GLU A 67 -10.73 -6.92 17.50
CA GLU A 67 -11.37 -8.10 18.08
C GLU A 67 -12.59 -7.70 18.93
N LYS A 68 -12.39 -6.79 19.88
CA LYS A 68 -13.41 -6.30 20.79
C LYS A 68 -14.62 -5.68 20.07
N ASN A 69 -14.36 -4.93 19.00
CA ASN A 69 -15.39 -4.28 18.22
C ASN A 69 -16.00 -5.19 17.13
N GLY A 70 -15.56 -6.47 17.06
CA GLY A 70 -16.11 -7.47 16.15
C GLY A 70 -15.72 -7.27 14.69
N ARG A 71 -14.63 -6.56 14.38
CA ARG A 71 -14.16 -6.36 13.00
C ARG A 71 -13.81 -7.68 12.33
N PHE A 72 -13.13 -8.57 13.04
CA PHE A 72 -12.77 -9.90 12.51
C PHE A 72 -13.97 -10.85 12.49
N ASP A 73 -14.89 -10.71 13.45
CA ASP A 73 -16.14 -11.45 13.45
C ASP A 73 -16.98 -11.16 12.19
N ASN A 74 -17.01 -9.91 11.73
CA ASN A 74 -17.71 -9.54 10.51
C ASN A 74 -17.20 -10.29 9.28
N PHE A 75 -15.89 -10.50 9.15
CA PHE A 75 -15.31 -11.32 8.09
C PHE A 75 -15.65 -12.80 8.28
N ALA A 76 -15.56 -13.31 9.50
CA ALA A 76 -15.94 -14.69 9.79
C ALA A 76 -17.41 -14.97 9.44
N ILE A 77 -18.32 -14.05 9.73
CA ILE A 77 -19.74 -14.13 9.40
C ILE A 77 -19.93 -14.07 7.88
N ALA A 78 -19.30 -13.12 7.19
CA ALA A 78 -19.39 -12.98 5.74
C ALA A 78 -18.85 -14.22 5.01
N GLY A 79 -17.82 -14.85 5.55
CA GLY A 79 -17.24 -16.09 5.03
C GLY A 79 -17.98 -17.37 5.45
N GLY A 80 -19.07 -17.27 6.21
CA GLY A 80 -19.83 -18.44 6.68
C GLY A 80 -19.10 -19.29 7.73
N LEU A 81 -18.05 -18.75 8.35
CA LEU A 81 -17.27 -19.44 9.39
C LEU A 81 -17.85 -19.24 10.79
N LYS A 82 -18.75 -18.25 10.95
CA LYS A 82 -19.39 -17.91 12.21
C LYS A 82 -20.82 -17.46 11.95
N GLU A 83 -21.74 -17.85 12.82
CA GLU A 83 -23.08 -17.28 12.85
C GLU A 83 -23.12 -16.01 13.69
N GLY A 84 -23.97 -15.06 13.31
CA GLY A 84 -24.13 -13.82 14.04
C GLY A 84 -24.63 -12.66 13.16
N GLU A 85 -24.72 -11.49 13.78
CA GLU A 85 -25.06 -10.25 13.10
C GLU A 85 -23.84 -9.35 12.91
N HIS A 86 -23.87 -8.56 11.85
CA HIS A 86 -22.83 -7.56 11.58
C HIS A 86 -22.72 -6.57 12.75
N ARG A 87 -21.49 -6.27 13.17
CA ARG A 87 -21.19 -5.35 14.26
C ARG A 87 -20.45 -4.13 13.72
N GLY A 88 -20.89 -2.97 14.16
CA GLY A 88 -20.26 -1.70 13.82
C GLY A 88 -21.24 -0.68 13.29
N ASP A 89 -20.80 0.56 13.26
CA ASP A 89 -21.65 1.72 12.95
C ASP A 89 -21.47 2.23 11.51
N PHE A 90 -20.38 1.82 10.85
CA PHE A 90 -20.00 2.34 9.53
C PHE A 90 -19.81 1.23 8.52
N SER A 91 -20.24 1.47 7.29
CA SER A 91 -20.06 0.53 6.16
C SER A 91 -18.59 0.29 5.78
N PHE A 92 -17.69 1.17 6.23
CA PHE A 92 -16.25 1.13 5.95
C PHE A 92 -15.42 0.58 7.12
N ASP A 93 -16.05 -0.01 8.12
CA ASP A 93 -15.37 -0.59 9.29
C ASP A 93 -14.34 -1.67 8.91
N ASP A 94 -14.49 -2.31 7.76
CA ASP A 94 -13.51 -3.25 7.19
C ASP A 94 -12.13 -2.63 6.95
N THR A 95 -12.04 -1.31 6.83
CA THR A 95 -10.76 -0.62 6.60
C THR A 95 -9.84 -0.66 7.81
N ASP A 96 -10.37 -0.86 9.02
CA ASP A 96 -9.57 -0.93 10.24
C ASP A 96 -8.63 -2.15 10.23
N PRO A 97 -9.11 -3.41 10.00
CA PRO A 97 -8.25 -4.55 9.77
C PRO A 97 -7.19 -4.36 8.70
N TYR A 98 -7.53 -3.79 7.54
CA TYR A 98 -6.58 -3.61 6.44
C TYR A 98 -5.41 -2.69 6.84
N LYS A 99 -5.70 -1.57 7.48
CA LYS A 99 -4.67 -0.61 7.95
C LYS A 99 -3.75 -1.22 9.00
N ILE A 100 -4.31 -2.01 9.92
CA ILE A 100 -3.51 -2.63 10.97
C ILE A 100 -2.63 -3.74 10.41
N ILE A 101 -3.15 -4.56 9.49
CA ILE A 101 -2.38 -5.60 8.79
C ILE A 101 -1.23 -4.97 8.01
N GLU A 102 -1.48 -3.87 7.30
CA GLU A 102 -0.44 -3.14 6.58
C GLU A 102 0.66 -2.66 7.54
N GLY A 103 0.28 -1.95 8.62
CA GLY A 103 1.24 -1.47 9.62
C GLY A 103 2.03 -2.59 10.30
N ALA A 104 1.38 -3.72 10.60
CA ALA A 104 2.02 -4.90 11.17
C ALA A 104 2.98 -5.57 10.19
N SER A 105 2.63 -5.63 8.91
CA SER A 105 3.49 -6.17 7.85
C SER A 105 4.77 -5.34 7.68
N TYR A 106 4.68 -4.02 7.71
CA TYR A 106 5.87 -3.16 7.74
C TYR A 106 6.72 -3.41 9.00
N SER A 107 6.09 -3.60 10.16
CA SER A 107 6.82 -3.93 11.40
C SER A 107 7.56 -5.26 11.29
N LEU A 108 6.94 -6.30 10.74
CA LEU A 108 7.56 -7.60 10.49
C LEU A 108 8.72 -7.52 9.50
N ALA A 109 8.61 -6.71 8.46
CA ALA A 109 9.67 -6.52 7.48
C ALA A 109 10.93 -5.86 8.08
N VAL A 110 10.77 -5.03 9.13
CA VAL A 110 11.89 -4.42 9.86
C VAL A 110 12.44 -5.32 10.95
N LYS A 111 11.55 -5.97 11.71
CA LYS A 111 11.90 -6.86 12.81
C LYS A 111 10.89 -8.01 12.90
N TYR A 112 11.32 -9.19 12.46
CA TYR A 112 10.48 -10.37 12.43
C TYR A 112 10.02 -10.80 13.84
N ASP A 113 8.74 -11.19 13.94
CA ASP A 113 8.10 -11.74 15.13
C ASP A 113 7.16 -12.88 14.71
N ALA A 114 7.54 -14.11 14.98
CA ALA A 114 6.80 -15.31 14.54
C ALA A 114 5.37 -15.40 15.11
N ARG A 115 5.08 -14.79 16.27
CA ARG A 115 3.73 -14.77 16.82
C ARG A 115 2.83 -13.82 16.08
N LEU A 116 3.35 -12.63 15.78
CA LEU A 116 2.63 -11.64 14.98
C LEU A 116 2.38 -12.15 13.57
N ASP A 117 3.38 -12.78 12.96
CA ASP A 117 3.28 -13.37 11.62
C ASP A 117 2.17 -14.42 11.54
N ALA A 118 2.19 -15.43 12.43
CA ALA A 118 1.13 -16.43 12.50
C ALA A 118 -0.26 -15.85 12.80
N TYR A 119 -0.33 -14.79 13.60
CA TYR A 119 -1.58 -14.11 13.87
C TYR A 119 -2.11 -13.38 12.62
N LEU A 120 -1.23 -12.70 11.87
CA LEU A 120 -1.61 -12.07 10.60
C LEU A 120 -2.15 -13.08 9.61
N ASP A 121 -1.49 -14.23 9.46
CA ASP A 121 -1.97 -15.30 8.57
C ASP A 121 -3.39 -15.75 8.94
N SER A 122 -3.71 -15.86 10.23
CA SER A 122 -5.04 -16.21 10.68
C SER A 122 -6.09 -15.16 10.33
N VAL A 123 -5.76 -13.87 10.48
CA VAL A 123 -6.65 -12.76 10.12
C VAL A 123 -6.83 -12.66 8.61
N ILE A 124 -5.75 -12.83 7.84
CA ILE A 124 -5.80 -12.84 6.37
C ILE A 124 -6.68 -13.98 5.87
N ALA A 125 -6.61 -15.16 6.52
CA ALA A 125 -7.46 -16.29 6.17
C ALA A 125 -8.97 -15.99 6.39
N LEU A 126 -9.33 -15.26 7.46
CA LEU A 126 -10.71 -14.79 7.66
C LEU A 126 -11.17 -13.84 6.55
N ILE A 127 -10.32 -12.90 6.17
CA ILE A 127 -10.60 -11.94 5.10
C ILE A 127 -10.77 -12.67 3.77
N ALA A 128 -9.89 -13.61 3.46
CA ALA A 128 -9.96 -14.43 2.25
C ALA A 128 -11.25 -15.25 2.17
N ALA A 129 -11.70 -15.81 3.31
CA ALA A 129 -12.95 -16.56 3.38
C ALA A 129 -14.19 -15.69 3.14
N ALA A 130 -14.12 -14.39 3.46
CA ALA A 130 -15.20 -13.43 3.25
C ALA A 130 -15.33 -12.93 1.81
N GLN A 131 -14.32 -13.15 0.97
CA GLN A 131 -14.35 -12.72 -0.42
C GLN A 131 -15.35 -13.54 -1.23
N GLU A 132 -16.26 -12.85 -1.94
CA GLU A 132 -17.24 -13.50 -2.80
C GLU A 132 -16.58 -14.06 -4.08
N SER A 133 -17.25 -14.97 -4.76
CA SER A 133 -16.69 -15.67 -5.93
C SER A 133 -16.38 -14.75 -7.12
N ASP A 134 -16.99 -13.58 -7.18
CA ASP A 134 -16.72 -12.52 -8.17
C ASP A 134 -15.59 -11.56 -7.75
N GLY A 135 -14.99 -11.81 -6.56
CA GLY A 135 -13.93 -10.99 -6.00
C GLY A 135 -14.42 -9.85 -5.09
N TYR A 136 -15.75 -9.65 -4.97
CA TYR A 136 -16.30 -8.61 -4.10
C TYR A 136 -15.96 -8.88 -2.62
N LEU A 137 -15.65 -7.83 -1.88
CA LEU A 137 -15.27 -7.94 -0.47
C LEU A 137 -15.71 -6.69 0.30
N THR A 138 -16.84 -6.78 0.99
CA THR A 138 -17.37 -5.76 1.91
C THR A 138 -18.30 -6.42 2.90
N THR A 139 -17.86 -6.59 4.15
CA THR A 139 -18.62 -7.37 5.14
C THR A 139 -19.98 -6.76 5.45
N CYS A 140 -20.11 -5.45 5.46
CA CYS A 140 -21.38 -4.77 5.71
C CYS A 140 -22.44 -5.13 4.66
N VAL A 141 -22.06 -5.21 3.37
CA VAL A 141 -23.00 -5.56 2.30
C VAL A 141 -23.34 -7.06 2.35
N THR A 142 -22.35 -7.92 2.46
CA THR A 142 -22.52 -9.37 2.51
C THR A 142 -23.34 -9.79 3.73
N ASN A 143 -23.10 -9.20 4.89
CA ASN A 143 -23.82 -9.47 6.13
C ASN A 143 -25.15 -8.69 6.25
N ARG A 144 -25.54 -7.93 5.21
CA ARG A 144 -26.78 -7.11 5.19
C ARG A 144 -26.90 -6.19 6.38
N CYS A 145 -25.84 -5.42 6.70
CA CYS A 145 -25.87 -4.50 7.84
C CYS A 145 -26.98 -3.48 7.69
N THR A 146 -27.74 -3.26 8.77
CA THR A 146 -29.00 -2.47 8.75
C THR A 146 -28.78 -0.96 8.63
N ARG A 147 -27.58 -0.46 8.79
CA ARG A 147 -27.28 0.99 8.81
C ARG A 147 -26.95 1.63 7.46
N LEU A 148 -27.01 0.89 6.37
CA LEU A 148 -26.82 1.46 5.02
C LEU A 148 -27.95 2.38 4.55
N SER A 149 -29.04 2.49 5.31
CA SER A 149 -30.27 3.17 4.86
C SER A 149 -30.20 4.70 4.79
N GLY A 150 -29.06 5.33 5.14
CA GLY A 150 -29.03 6.79 5.25
C GLY A 150 -28.08 7.56 4.34
N TRP A 151 -26.92 6.98 3.93
CA TRP A 151 -25.90 7.77 3.23
C TRP A 151 -25.24 7.08 2.02
N TRP A 152 -25.16 5.75 2.04
CA TRP A 152 -24.59 4.96 0.93
C TRP A 152 -25.55 3.82 0.67
N GLY A 153 -26.49 4.02 -0.23
CA GLY A 153 -27.49 3.01 -0.56
C GLY A 153 -26.88 1.62 -0.82
N THR A 154 -27.72 0.61 -0.76
CA THR A 154 -27.44 -0.83 -0.97
C THR A 154 -26.88 -1.17 -2.36
N HIS A 155 -26.12 -0.29 -2.98
CA HIS A 155 -25.56 -0.49 -4.31
C HIS A 155 -24.21 -1.20 -4.21
N ARG A 156 -24.15 -2.42 -4.73
CA ARG A 156 -22.90 -3.00 -5.21
C ARG A 156 -22.37 -2.11 -6.34
N TRP A 157 -21.14 -1.66 -6.21
CA TRP A 157 -20.41 -0.94 -7.25
C TRP A 157 -19.77 -1.92 -8.21
#